data_c07c0772735a09b1fc69c7eca90bd042
#
_entry.id   c07c0772735a09b1fc69c7eca90bd042
#
_cell.length_a   1.000
_cell.length_b   1.000
_cell.length_c   1.000
_cell.angle_alpha   90.00
_cell.angle_beta   90.00
_cell.angle_gamma   90.00
#
_symmetry.space_group_name_H-M   'P 1'
#
loop_
_entity.id
_entity.type
_entity.pdbx_description
1 polymer ?
#
loop_
_entity_poly.entity_id
_entity_poly.type
_entity_poly.pdbx_seq_one_letter_code
_entity_poly.pdbx_strand_id
1 'polypeptide(L)'
;MKVTKKKGEIPYLERDISWMYFNRRILSEAEKAPVPLLERLSFLGIYSNNLDEFYRVRVATLNRIIEYEDKTIKAERETAIQTFREISRLNALYTQKFEETFTAINTALRQNRIYLLNEQELQEEQANYIREFYKTQLIGSTTPLFTSSFRHFSDQPDDHIYLSVCLQTTGKTKKDFAIIALPVQSYGRFIRIPGDDDRICLMFLDDIVRFCLPLIFNGRPYDHFEAYTFKFTKDAEMELDSDLRNSIMQKISKGVKSRKNGEPIRLVYDSRMPAVMQRHLSRMLCMDRWDTQVGAGRYQNLKDLMKFPDCKRDDLKYPPQPPLFKTDFSGDDSILNTIRTRDLFLHYPYHSFSSFLRVLREATIDPNVKAIKMTLYRVAKNSKVIQTLIAAARNGKKVTVVIELLARFDEASNISWSKQMQDAGIKVVFGVEGLKIHAKLVYISGRQGDIACVSTGNFHEGNATRYTDVTLFTARKTLVKEVRHVFDFIEKPYLPVKFKELLVSPNDMRSKLLKLIEEEVKNARKQKPARILGKVNHITDRTLIAKLYEASAAGVKIDLVVRGNCSIVTGIPGIS
;
A
#
# COMPACT_ATOMS: atom_id res chain seq x y z
N MET A 1 -8.85 3.27 -26.58
CA MET A 1 -7.76 2.34 -26.20
C MET A 1 -7.35 1.53 -27.43
N LYS A 2 -6.13 1.73 -28.00
CA LYS A 2 -5.67 0.90 -29.11
C LYS A 2 -5.10 -0.40 -28.54
N VAL A 3 -5.91 -1.47 -28.52
CA VAL A 3 -5.44 -2.83 -28.25
C VAL A 3 -4.78 -3.32 -29.54
N THR A 4 -3.47 -3.46 -29.57
CA THR A 4 -2.74 -4.04 -30.71
C THR A 4 -3.02 -5.54 -30.76
N LYS A 5 -3.92 -5.97 -31.64
CA LYS A 5 -4.16 -7.39 -31.92
C LYS A 5 -3.06 -7.94 -32.83
N LYS A 6 -2.23 -8.82 -32.35
CA LYS A 6 -1.64 -9.86 -33.22
C LYS A 6 -2.72 -10.90 -33.48
N LYS A 7 -2.84 -11.33 -34.74
CA LYS A 7 -3.86 -12.31 -35.19
C LYS A 7 -3.66 -13.62 -34.38
N GLY A 8 -4.65 -13.98 -33.53
CA GLY A 8 -4.61 -15.18 -32.67
C GLY A 8 -4.33 -14.94 -31.18
N GLU A 9 -3.97 -13.72 -30.76
CA GLU A 9 -3.80 -13.42 -29.33
C GLU A 9 -5.13 -12.94 -28.70
N ILE A 10 -5.37 -13.40 -27.47
CA ILE A 10 -6.52 -12.93 -26.67
C ILE A 10 -6.33 -11.45 -26.33
N PRO A 11 -7.42 -10.66 -26.31
CA PRO A 11 -7.36 -9.28 -25.82
C PRO A 11 -6.88 -9.27 -24.37
N TYR A 12 -5.82 -8.50 -24.09
CA TYR A 12 -5.21 -8.47 -22.78
C TYR A 12 -4.64 -7.09 -22.48
N LEU A 13 -5.03 -6.51 -21.34
CA LEU A 13 -4.46 -5.28 -20.84
C LEU A 13 -3.29 -5.61 -19.90
N GLU A 14 -2.11 -5.09 -20.20
CA GLU A 14 -0.95 -5.32 -19.35
C GLU A 14 -1.22 -4.88 -17.92
N ARG A 15 -0.81 -5.72 -16.96
CA ARG A 15 -1.12 -5.60 -15.54
C ARG A 15 -0.75 -4.23 -14.97
N ASP A 16 0.42 -3.70 -15.35
CA ASP A 16 0.95 -2.46 -14.79
C ASP A 16 0.28 -1.23 -15.42
N ILE A 17 -0.17 -1.32 -16.68
CA ILE A 17 -1.05 -0.31 -17.30
C ILE A 17 -2.43 -0.33 -16.63
N SER A 18 -2.98 -1.51 -16.37
CA SER A 18 -4.25 -1.64 -15.63
C SER A 18 -4.17 -1.02 -14.23
N TRP A 19 -3.00 -1.11 -13.58
CA TRP A 19 -2.78 -0.47 -12.30
C TRP A 19 -2.87 1.06 -12.37
N MET A 20 -2.37 1.67 -13.42
CA MET A 20 -2.52 3.13 -13.63
C MET A 20 -4.00 3.54 -13.71
N TYR A 21 -4.84 2.76 -14.40
CA TYR A 21 -6.29 3.00 -14.43
C TYR A 21 -6.96 2.78 -13.07
N PHE A 22 -6.50 1.81 -12.29
CA PHE A 22 -6.96 1.64 -10.92
C PHE A 22 -6.67 2.88 -10.08
N ASN A 23 -5.43 3.39 -10.09
CA ASN A 23 -5.07 4.57 -9.30
C ASN A 23 -5.79 5.84 -9.81
N ARG A 24 -6.06 5.93 -11.13
CA ARG A 24 -6.87 7.01 -11.72
C ARG A 24 -8.29 7.06 -11.12
N ARG A 25 -8.90 5.92 -10.79
CA ARG A 25 -10.22 5.90 -10.11
C ARG A 25 -10.17 6.55 -8.74
N ILE A 26 -9.06 6.40 -8.01
CA ILE A 26 -8.84 7.07 -6.71
C ILE A 26 -8.81 8.60 -6.91
N LEU A 27 -8.06 9.05 -7.92
CA LEU A 27 -8.05 10.47 -8.27
C LEU A 27 -9.45 10.99 -8.66
N SER A 28 -10.24 10.16 -9.37
CA SER A 28 -11.62 10.53 -9.73
C SER A 28 -12.51 10.77 -8.51
N GLU A 29 -12.30 10.09 -7.38
CA GLU A 29 -13.07 10.36 -6.16
C GLU A 29 -12.75 11.75 -5.61
N ALA A 30 -11.48 12.19 -5.68
CA ALA A 30 -11.11 13.55 -5.29
C ALA A 30 -11.73 14.65 -6.18
N GLU A 31 -12.06 14.34 -7.43
CA GLU A 31 -12.68 15.26 -8.39
C GLU A 31 -14.19 15.46 -8.15
N LYS A 32 -14.87 14.50 -7.53
CA LYS A 32 -16.32 14.50 -7.38
C LYS A 32 -16.79 15.55 -6.36
N ALA A 33 -17.63 16.48 -6.79
CA ALA A 33 -18.22 17.50 -5.91
C ALA A 33 -19.05 16.94 -4.74
N PRO A 34 -19.81 15.83 -4.87
CA PRO A 34 -20.56 15.25 -3.76
C PRO A 34 -19.71 14.61 -2.66
N VAL A 35 -18.40 14.37 -2.91
CA VAL A 35 -17.50 13.86 -1.88
C VAL A 35 -17.11 15.01 -0.94
N PRO A 36 -17.24 14.85 0.40
CA PRO A 36 -16.89 15.89 1.37
C PRO A 36 -15.46 16.39 1.19
N LEU A 37 -15.23 17.67 1.41
CA LEU A 37 -14.00 18.36 1.00
C LEU A 37 -12.73 17.78 1.62
N LEU A 38 -12.75 17.43 2.92
CA LEU A 38 -11.59 16.83 3.59
C LEU A 38 -11.34 15.38 3.15
N GLU A 39 -12.38 14.67 2.73
CA GLU A 39 -12.23 13.34 2.13
C GLU A 39 -11.56 13.41 0.74
N ARG A 40 -11.89 14.46 -0.04
CA ARG A 40 -11.23 14.69 -1.34
C ARG A 40 -9.72 14.89 -1.19
N LEU A 41 -9.28 15.62 -0.15
CA LEU A 41 -7.85 15.71 0.21
C LEU A 41 -7.26 14.35 0.54
N SER A 42 -7.99 13.55 1.32
CA SER A 42 -7.56 12.20 1.68
C SER A 42 -7.39 11.31 0.45
N PHE A 43 -8.30 11.38 -0.54
CA PHE A 43 -8.17 10.65 -1.80
C PHE A 43 -6.95 11.09 -2.61
N LEU A 44 -6.61 12.37 -2.65
CA LEU A 44 -5.35 12.84 -3.26
C LEU A 44 -4.13 12.25 -2.54
N GLY A 45 -4.16 12.20 -1.21
CA GLY A 45 -3.10 11.59 -0.42
C GLY A 45 -2.93 10.09 -0.72
N ILE A 46 -4.05 9.36 -0.82
CA ILE A 46 -4.07 7.93 -1.18
C ILE A 46 -3.50 7.73 -2.59
N TYR A 47 -3.92 8.54 -3.57
CA TYR A 47 -3.39 8.49 -4.93
C TYR A 47 -1.86 8.67 -4.97
N SER A 48 -1.35 9.68 -4.26
CA SER A 48 0.08 9.98 -4.17
C SER A 48 0.87 8.85 -3.52
N ASN A 49 0.37 8.29 -2.41
CA ASN A 49 1.00 7.17 -1.73
C ASN A 49 1.05 5.90 -2.59
N ASN A 50 -0.06 5.58 -3.24
CA ASN A 50 -0.15 4.43 -4.12
C ASN A 50 0.82 4.54 -5.31
N LEU A 51 0.92 5.74 -5.90
CA LEU A 51 1.82 5.99 -7.02
C LEU A 51 3.30 5.81 -6.61
N ASP A 52 3.68 6.30 -5.42
CA ASP A 52 5.02 6.13 -4.88
C ASP A 52 5.38 4.65 -4.69
N GLU A 53 4.46 3.87 -4.09
CA GLU A 53 4.63 2.42 -3.91
C GLU A 53 4.71 1.67 -5.25
N PHE A 54 3.92 2.08 -6.25
CA PHE A 54 3.95 1.49 -7.59
C PHE A 54 5.30 1.67 -8.28
N TYR A 55 5.86 2.86 -8.23
CA TYR A 55 7.20 3.13 -8.78
C TYR A 55 8.25 2.31 -8.06
N ARG A 56 8.26 2.36 -6.75
CA ARG A 56 9.20 1.67 -5.88
C ARG A 56 9.29 0.15 -6.11
N VAL A 57 8.20 -0.45 -6.60
CA VAL A 57 8.09 -1.91 -6.75
C VAL A 57 7.95 -2.32 -8.21
N ARG A 58 6.97 -1.75 -8.93
CA ARG A 58 6.59 -2.26 -10.26
C ARG A 58 7.40 -1.63 -11.37
N VAL A 59 7.59 -0.32 -11.32
CA VAL A 59 8.42 0.37 -12.31
C VAL A 59 9.88 -0.04 -12.13
N ALA A 60 10.36 -0.20 -10.90
CA ALA A 60 11.66 -0.78 -10.60
C ALA A 60 11.87 -2.14 -11.29
N THR A 61 10.87 -3.04 -11.18
CA THR A 61 10.92 -4.33 -11.88
C THR A 61 10.98 -4.17 -13.40
N LEU A 62 10.21 -3.24 -13.98
CA LEU A 62 10.26 -2.97 -15.42
C LEU A 62 11.62 -2.45 -15.87
N ASN A 63 12.23 -1.53 -15.09
CA ASN A 63 13.55 -0.98 -15.40
C ASN A 63 14.61 -2.09 -15.44
N ARG A 64 14.64 -2.99 -14.45
CA ARG A 64 15.55 -4.14 -14.46
C ARG A 64 15.38 -5.06 -15.67
N ILE A 65 14.13 -5.34 -16.09
CA ILE A 65 13.88 -6.14 -17.32
C ILE A 65 14.38 -5.39 -18.55
N ILE A 66 14.24 -4.05 -18.59
CA ILE A 66 14.69 -3.23 -19.72
C ILE A 66 16.22 -3.16 -19.79
N GLU A 67 16.89 -3.06 -18.65
CA GLU A 67 18.35 -2.96 -18.54
C GLU A 67 19.05 -4.29 -18.79
N TYR A 68 18.37 -5.40 -18.50
CA TYR A 68 18.94 -6.72 -18.70
C TYR A 68 19.04 -7.07 -20.20
N GLU A 69 20.27 -7.08 -20.72
CA GLU A 69 20.57 -7.28 -22.14
C GLU A 69 20.81 -8.76 -22.49
N ASP A 70 19.79 -9.61 -22.34
CA ASP A 70 19.83 -11.00 -22.77
C ASP A 70 18.96 -11.23 -24.02
N LYS A 71 19.51 -11.92 -25.02
CA LYS A 71 18.79 -12.26 -26.26
C LYS A 71 17.62 -13.20 -26.04
N THR A 72 17.64 -13.99 -24.96
CA THR A 72 16.58 -14.97 -24.63
C THR A 72 15.28 -14.31 -24.21
N ILE A 73 15.34 -13.08 -23.63
CA ILE A 73 14.17 -12.33 -23.15
C ILE A 73 13.82 -11.12 -24.02
N LYS A 74 14.25 -11.09 -25.29
CA LYS A 74 14.02 -9.94 -26.19
C LYS A 74 12.55 -9.52 -26.29
N ALA A 75 11.62 -10.46 -26.38
CA ALA A 75 10.18 -10.19 -26.49
C ALA A 75 9.61 -9.60 -25.18
N GLU A 76 10.07 -10.09 -24.03
CA GLU A 76 9.68 -9.59 -22.72
C GLU A 76 10.20 -8.17 -22.49
N ARG A 77 11.45 -7.92 -22.88
CA ARG A 77 12.08 -6.60 -22.83
C ARG A 77 11.32 -5.58 -23.70
N GLU A 78 10.94 -5.95 -24.92
CA GLU A 78 10.16 -5.08 -25.81
C GLU A 78 8.79 -4.75 -25.24
N THR A 79 8.11 -5.73 -24.63
CA THR A 79 6.85 -5.54 -23.92
C THR A 79 7.04 -4.62 -22.71
N ALA A 80 8.12 -4.79 -21.95
CA ALA A 80 8.45 -3.92 -20.80
C ALA A 80 8.69 -2.47 -21.24
N ILE A 81 9.43 -2.23 -22.33
CA ILE A 81 9.65 -0.89 -22.89
C ILE A 81 8.33 -0.23 -23.30
N GLN A 82 7.45 -0.96 -23.99
CA GLN A 82 6.13 -0.45 -24.41
C GLN A 82 5.27 -0.11 -23.19
N THR A 83 5.26 -0.99 -22.20
CA THR A 83 4.54 -0.81 -20.93
C THR A 83 5.06 0.42 -20.17
N PHE A 84 6.38 0.57 -20.06
CA PHE A 84 7.01 1.72 -19.40
C PHE A 84 6.66 3.04 -20.09
N ARG A 85 6.70 3.08 -21.43
CA ARG A 85 6.31 4.28 -22.22
C ARG A 85 4.86 4.66 -21.97
N GLU A 86 3.96 3.69 -21.94
CA GLU A 86 2.54 3.97 -21.69
C GLU A 86 2.29 4.41 -20.23
N ILE A 87 2.98 3.81 -19.25
CA ILE A 87 2.95 4.27 -17.86
C ILE A 87 3.44 5.72 -17.76
N SER A 88 4.55 6.06 -18.41
CA SER A 88 5.10 7.42 -18.40
C SER A 88 4.12 8.43 -19.01
N ARG A 89 3.49 8.09 -20.13
CA ARG A 89 2.45 8.92 -20.79
C ARG A 89 1.24 9.14 -19.87
N LEU A 90 0.73 8.07 -19.25
CA LEU A 90 -0.39 8.15 -18.31
C LEU A 90 -0.02 8.92 -17.04
N ASN A 91 1.19 8.74 -16.54
CA ASN A 91 1.67 9.46 -15.37
C ASN A 91 1.73 10.98 -15.62
N ALA A 92 2.22 11.42 -16.79
CA ALA A 92 2.24 12.84 -17.15
C ALA A 92 0.81 13.43 -17.18
N LEU A 93 -0.12 12.75 -17.85
CA LEU A 93 -1.54 13.15 -17.92
C LEU A 93 -2.18 13.23 -16.52
N TYR A 94 -1.94 12.24 -15.67
CA TYR A 94 -2.56 12.19 -14.35
C TYR A 94 -1.89 13.13 -13.35
N THR A 95 -0.61 13.46 -13.54
CA THR A 95 0.07 14.51 -12.76
C THR A 95 -0.59 15.86 -13.00
N GLN A 96 -0.81 16.22 -14.26
CA GLN A 96 -1.54 17.46 -14.59
C GLN A 96 -2.93 17.48 -13.95
N LYS A 97 -3.68 16.37 -14.07
CA LYS A 97 -5.04 16.27 -13.49
C LYS A 97 -5.05 16.35 -11.97
N PHE A 98 -4.02 15.81 -11.33
CA PHE A 98 -3.82 15.91 -9.89
C PHE A 98 -3.63 17.36 -9.44
N GLU A 99 -2.77 18.13 -10.13
CA GLU A 99 -2.51 19.54 -9.83
C GLU A 99 -3.75 20.40 -10.01
N GLU A 100 -4.51 20.19 -11.10
CA GLU A 100 -5.80 20.86 -11.34
C GLU A 100 -6.77 20.58 -10.18
N THR A 101 -6.86 19.33 -9.76
CA THR A 101 -7.75 18.88 -8.67
C THR A 101 -7.32 19.47 -7.33
N PHE A 102 -6.02 19.47 -7.03
CA PHE A 102 -5.48 20.06 -5.80
C PHE A 102 -5.75 21.55 -5.73
N THR A 103 -5.55 22.28 -6.85
CA THR A 103 -5.84 23.71 -6.95
C THR A 103 -7.33 24.00 -6.71
N ALA A 104 -8.23 23.22 -7.31
CA ALA A 104 -9.67 23.37 -7.11
C ALA A 104 -10.08 23.09 -5.65
N ILE A 105 -9.50 22.08 -5.03
CA ILE A 105 -9.73 21.77 -3.60
C ILE A 105 -9.21 22.90 -2.71
N ASN A 106 -8.02 23.45 -2.98
CA ASN A 106 -7.47 24.56 -2.22
C ASN A 106 -8.37 25.83 -2.31
N THR A 107 -8.93 26.09 -3.47
CA THR A 107 -9.94 27.17 -3.64
C THR A 107 -11.17 26.89 -2.79
N ALA A 108 -11.69 25.65 -2.79
CA ALA A 108 -12.83 25.27 -1.98
C ALA A 108 -12.53 25.31 -0.46
N LEU A 109 -11.31 25.00 -0.02
CA LEU A 109 -10.89 25.17 1.37
C LEU A 109 -10.98 26.64 1.80
N ARG A 110 -10.47 27.56 0.98
CA ARG A 110 -10.54 29.01 1.25
C ARG A 110 -12.00 29.51 1.37
N GLN A 111 -12.91 29.00 0.53
CA GLN A 111 -14.35 29.28 0.64
C GLN A 111 -14.95 28.78 1.96
N ASN A 112 -14.39 27.74 2.54
CA ASN A 112 -14.76 27.17 3.83
C ASN A 112 -13.92 27.71 5.00
N ARG A 113 -13.24 28.85 4.82
CA ARG A 113 -12.41 29.53 5.83
C ARG A 113 -11.22 28.72 6.33
N ILE A 114 -10.73 27.77 5.52
CA ILE A 114 -9.50 27.01 5.75
C ILE A 114 -8.47 27.50 4.73
N TYR A 115 -7.39 28.08 5.21
CA TYR A 115 -6.37 28.72 4.37
C TYR A 115 -5.08 27.93 4.46
N LEU A 116 -4.64 27.35 3.33
CA LEU A 116 -3.27 26.90 3.16
C LEU A 116 -2.44 28.06 2.63
N LEU A 117 -1.71 28.72 3.52
CA LEU A 117 -0.88 29.86 3.21
C LEU A 117 0.52 29.42 2.78
N ASN A 118 1.14 30.19 1.87
CA ASN A 118 2.54 30.07 1.53
C ASN A 118 3.36 31.22 2.15
N GLU A 119 4.67 31.22 2.00
CA GLU A 119 5.58 32.20 2.60
C GLU A 119 5.39 33.64 2.08
N GLN A 120 4.65 33.84 0.99
CA GLN A 120 4.37 35.17 0.40
C GLN A 120 3.05 35.77 0.88
N GLU A 121 2.20 34.97 1.51
CA GLU A 121 0.83 35.37 1.94
C GLU A 121 0.75 35.70 3.44
N LEU A 122 1.87 35.73 4.14
CA LEU A 122 1.92 35.89 5.61
C LEU A 122 1.68 37.32 6.05
N GLN A 123 0.86 37.47 7.08
CA GLN A 123 0.75 38.70 7.86
C GLN A 123 1.93 38.79 8.86
N GLU A 124 2.19 39.98 9.41
CA GLU A 124 3.36 40.19 10.28
C GLU A 124 3.33 39.33 11.57
N GLU A 125 2.16 39.18 12.17
CA GLU A 125 1.98 38.31 13.35
C GLU A 125 2.32 36.86 13.02
N GLN A 126 1.84 36.36 11.88
CA GLN A 126 2.14 35.01 11.39
C GLN A 126 3.63 34.82 11.09
N ALA A 127 4.24 35.84 10.46
CA ALA A 127 5.67 35.84 10.18
C ALA A 127 6.50 35.81 11.47
N ASN A 128 6.11 36.57 12.50
CA ASN A 128 6.77 36.56 13.81
C ASN A 128 6.61 35.20 14.50
N TYR A 129 5.41 34.63 14.48
CA TYR A 129 5.17 33.28 14.98
C TYR A 129 6.07 32.23 14.32
N ILE A 130 6.22 32.27 13.00
CA ILE A 130 7.06 31.32 12.25
C ILE A 130 8.54 31.51 12.59
N ARG A 131 9.03 32.76 12.72
CA ARG A 131 10.41 33.04 13.14
C ARG A 131 10.70 32.46 14.53
N GLU A 132 9.76 32.59 15.46
CA GLU A 132 9.89 32.06 16.82
C GLU A 132 9.79 30.52 16.81
N PHE A 133 8.86 29.93 16.05
CA PHE A 133 8.75 28.48 15.86
C PHE A 133 10.05 27.91 15.28
N TYR A 134 10.67 28.59 14.33
CA TYR A 134 11.97 28.17 13.80
C TYR A 134 13.04 28.17 14.89
N LYS A 135 13.20 29.28 15.59
CA LYS A 135 14.26 29.43 16.62
C LYS A 135 14.11 28.42 17.76
N THR A 136 12.90 28.13 18.18
CA THR A 136 12.62 27.28 19.34
C THR A 136 12.53 25.79 19.01
N GLN A 137 12.13 25.43 17.78
CA GLN A 137 11.84 24.05 17.44
C GLN A 137 12.60 23.54 16.21
N LEU A 138 12.68 24.29 15.11
CA LEU A 138 13.19 23.79 13.84
C LEU A 138 14.71 23.92 13.64
N ILE A 139 15.37 24.81 14.35
CA ILE A 139 16.78 25.19 14.10
C ILE A 139 17.73 23.98 14.08
N GLY A 140 17.54 23.02 14.96
CA GLY A 140 18.37 21.81 15.03
C GLY A 140 18.02 20.72 14.03
N SER A 141 16.89 20.87 13.31
CA SER A 141 16.33 19.83 12.42
C SER A 141 16.39 20.19 10.93
N THR A 142 16.90 21.38 10.60
CA THR A 142 16.92 21.91 9.21
C THR A 142 18.34 22.27 8.77
N THR A 143 19.33 21.47 9.16
CA THR A 143 20.74 21.70 8.81
C THR A 143 20.96 21.53 7.30
N PRO A 144 21.47 22.55 6.59
CA PRO A 144 21.71 22.46 5.16
C PRO A 144 22.96 21.63 4.83
N LEU A 145 22.88 20.84 3.77
CA LEU A 145 23.99 20.12 3.18
C LEU A 145 24.44 20.82 1.90
N PHE A 146 25.64 21.40 1.88
CA PHE A 146 26.19 22.05 0.69
C PHE A 146 26.60 20.99 -0.34
N THR A 147 26.08 21.12 -1.56
CA THR A 147 26.31 20.13 -2.63
C THR A 147 27.76 20.08 -3.11
N SER A 148 28.56 21.09 -2.85
CA SER A 148 30.01 21.11 -3.09
C SER A 148 30.80 20.15 -2.19
N SER A 149 30.21 19.72 -1.06
CA SER A 149 30.88 18.89 -0.06
C SER A 149 30.72 17.38 -0.31
N PHE A 150 29.88 16.96 -1.25
CA PHE A 150 29.64 15.55 -1.55
C PHE A 150 29.31 15.32 -3.03
N ARG A 151 29.63 14.12 -3.55
CA ARG A 151 29.43 13.78 -4.96
C ARG A 151 28.10 13.09 -5.23
N HIS A 152 27.62 12.27 -4.29
CA HIS A 152 26.43 11.45 -4.42
C HIS A 152 25.46 11.75 -3.30
N PHE A 153 24.18 11.83 -3.64
CA PHE A 153 23.08 12.05 -2.71
C PHE A 153 22.19 10.80 -2.58
N SER A 154 22.48 9.77 -3.36
CA SER A 154 21.72 8.52 -3.40
C SER A 154 21.69 7.78 -2.06
N ASP A 155 22.64 8.01 -1.16
CA ASP A 155 22.67 7.38 0.17
C ASP A 155 21.61 7.92 1.14
N GLN A 156 21.04 9.09 0.85
CA GLN A 156 20.05 9.72 1.71
C GLN A 156 18.70 8.95 1.70
N PRO A 157 17.89 9.06 2.76
CA PRO A 157 16.57 8.43 2.83
C PRO A 157 15.62 8.88 1.72
N ASP A 158 14.91 7.97 1.09
CA ASP A 158 13.94 8.27 0.02
C ASP A 158 12.49 8.48 0.51
N ASP A 159 12.26 8.36 1.81
CA ASP A 159 10.98 8.66 2.46
C ASP A 159 10.86 10.13 2.93
N HIS A 160 11.93 10.91 2.76
CA HIS A 160 11.99 12.34 3.05
C HIS A 160 11.58 13.19 1.84
N ILE A 161 11.23 14.43 2.15
CA ILE A 161 11.05 15.51 1.19
C ILE A 161 12.22 16.46 1.37
N TYR A 162 12.76 16.97 0.30
CA TYR A 162 13.93 17.81 0.30
C TYR A 162 13.63 19.15 -0.37
N LEU A 163 14.29 20.19 0.10
CA LEU A 163 14.42 21.46 -0.60
C LEU A 163 15.81 21.52 -1.24
N SER A 164 15.84 21.74 -2.55
CA SER A 164 17.04 22.18 -3.26
C SER A 164 17.09 23.70 -3.24
N VAL A 165 18.11 24.27 -2.62
CA VAL A 165 18.25 25.71 -2.39
C VAL A 165 19.38 26.25 -3.24
N CYS A 166 19.09 27.27 -4.00
CA CYS A 166 20.07 28.10 -4.72
C CYS A 166 20.38 29.33 -3.86
N LEU A 167 21.65 29.58 -3.64
CA LEU A 167 22.20 30.62 -2.78
C LEU A 167 23.01 31.60 -3.64
N GLN A 168 22.72 32.87 -3.54
CA GLN A 168 23.46 33.90 -4.29
C GLN A 168 23.74 35.09 -3.38
N THR A 169 24.85 35.75 -3.64
CA THR A 169 25.22 37.02 -3.02
C THR A 169 25.10 38.13 -4.08
N THR A 170 24.45 39.23 -3.76
CA THR A 170 24.34 40.39 -4.66
C THR A 170 25.73 40.83 -5.15
N GLY A 171 25.84 41.08 -6.45
CA GLY A 171 27.10 41.44 -7.09
C GLY A 171 28.04 40.27 -7.43
N LYS A 172 27.69 39.02 -7.08
CA LYS A 172 28.45 37.83 -7.47
C LYS A 172 27.70 37.01 -8.49
N THR A 173 28.40 36.52 -9.52
CA THR A 173 27.82 35.63 -10.55
C THR A 173 27.77 34.17 -10.12
N LYS A 174 28.61 33.76 -9.15
CA LYS A 174 28.66 32.39 -8.64
C LYS A 174 27.46 32.10 -7.78
N LYS A 175 26.80 30.97 -8.06
CA LYS A 175 25.72 30.40 -7.26
C LYS A 175 26.23 29.18 -6.50
N ASP A 176 25.86 29.08 -5.24
CA ASP A 176 26.08 27.88 -4.43
C ASP A 176 24.76 27.14 -4.26
N PHE A 177 24.84 25.82 -4.02
CA PHE A 177 23.67 24.99 -3.87
C PHE A 177 23.73 24.22 -2.56
N ALA A 178 22.58 24.14 -1.90
CA ALA A 178 22.41 23.34 -0.68
C ALA A 178 21.13 22.52 -0.75
N ILE A 179 21.09 21.45 0.02
CA ILE A 179 19.90 20.60 0.19
C ILE A 179 19.51 20.59 1.67
N ILE A 180 18.23 20.76 1.94
CA ILE A 180 17.65 20.69 3.28
C ILE A 180 16.61 19.57 3.30
N ALA A 181 16.76 18.58 4.20
CA ALA A 181 15.73 17.59 4.47
C ALA A 181 14.63 18.21 5.35
N LEU A 182 13.37 18.06 4.94
CA LEU A 182 12.25 18.55 5.73
C LEU A 182 11.94 17.58 6.89
N PRO A 183 11.89 18.03 8.15
CA PRO A 183 11.67 17.18 9.31
C PRO A 183 10.18 16.84 9.53
N VAL A 184 9.50 16.37 8.48
CA VAL A 184 8.06 16.04 8.48
C VAL A 184 7.70 14.95 9.49
N GLN A 185 8.61 14.02 9.75
CA GLN A 185 8.37 12.93 10.71
C GLN A 185 8.22 13.44 12.15
N SER A 186 8.93 14.52 12.50
CA SER A 186 8.94 15.08 13.85
C SER A 186 7.84 16.10 14.10
N TYR A 187 7.54 16.93 13.09
CA TYR A 187 6.64 18.08 13.26
C TYR A 187 5.33 17.95 12.48
N GLY A 188 5.19 16.93 11.63
CA GLY A 188 4.10 16.84 10.67
C GLY A 188 4.34 17.70 9.44
N ARG A 189 3.43 17.60 8.45
CA ARG A 189 3.54 18.35 7.20
C ARG A 189 2.80 19.69 7.24
N PHE A 190 1.75 19.77 8.05
CA PHE A 190 0.87 20.93 8.17
C PHE A 190 1.03 21.54 9.56
N ILE A 191 1.43 22.79 9.60
CA ILE A 191 1.58 23.55 10.85
C ILE A 191 0.44 24.56 10.92
N ARG A 192 -0.27 24.56 12.04
CA ARG A 192 -1.27 25.58 12.31
C ARG A 192 -0.56 26.86 12.75
N ILE A 193 -0.91 27.97 12.10
CA ILE A 193 -0.36 29.29 12.40
C ILE A 193 -1.49 30.21 12.91
N PRO A 194 -1.19 31.33 13.56
CA PRO A 194 -2.21 32.28 14.03
C PRO A 194 -3.14 32.71 12.91
N GLY A 195 -4.40 32.86 13.23
CA GLY A 195 -5.47 33.33 12.34
C GLY A 195 -6.54 34.01 13.19
N ASP A 196 -7.42 34.78 12.56
CA ASP A 196 -8.58 35.36 13.22
C ASP A 196 -9.53 34.24 13.72
N ASP A 197 -10.42 34.55 14.67
CA ASP A 197 -11.31 33.58 15.33
C ASP A 197 -12.11 32.68 14.36
N ASP A 198 -12.39 33.15 13.16
CA ASP A 198 -13.15 32.46 12.12
C ASP A 198 -12.28 31.80 11.05
N ARG A 199 -10.96 31.98 11.06
CA ARG A 199 -10.04 31.50 10.01
C ARG A 199 -9.10 30.45 10.56
N ILE A 200 -9.10 29.30 9.89
CA ILE A 200 -8.12 28.24 10.16
C ILE A 200 -6.96 28.42 9.19
N CYS A 201 -5.84 28.92 9.69
CA CYS A 201 -4.62 29.12 8.88
C CYS A 201 -3.66 27.97 9.10
N LEU A 202 -3.29 27.33 8.01
CA LEU A 202 -2.34 26.22 7.95
C LEU A 202 -1.22 26.56 6.98
N MET A 203 -0.05 26.04 7.21
CA MET A 203 1.10 26.23 6.31
C MET A 203 1.84 24.90 6.14
N PHE A 204 2.28 24.60 4.92
CA PHE A 204 3.19 23.50 4.71
C PHE A 204 4.51 23.76 5.39
N LEU A 205 5.10 22.75 6.03
CA LEU A 205 6.45 22.84 6.61
C LEU A 205 7.49 23.23 5.57
N ASP A 206 7.28 22.90 4.30
CA ASP A 206 8.07 23.32 3.14
C ASP A 206 8.19 24.85 3.05
N ASP A 207 7.06 25.53 3.19
CA ASP A 207 7.00 26.99 3.06
C ASP A 207 7.49 27.70 4.31
N ILE A 208 7.30 27.07 5.49
CA ILE A 208 7.92 27.55 6.73
C ILE A 208 9.44 27.55 6.60
N VAL A 209 10.02 26.44 6.10
CA VAL A 209 11.46 26.35 5.90
C VAL A 209 11.93 27.33 4.81
N ARG A 210 11.14 27.53 3.72
CA ARG A 210 11.46 28.57 2.71
C ARG A 210 11.48 29.96 3.31
N PHE A 211 10.49 30.31 4.12
CA PHE A 211 10.44 31.60 4.81
C PHE A 211 11.65 31.81 5.72
N CYS A 212 12.13 30.76 6.34
CA CYS A 212 13.24 30.80 7.30
C CYS A 212 14.63 30.67 6.65
N LEU A 213 14.77 30.58 5.33
CA LEU A 213 16.07 30.45 4.67
C LEU A 213 17.08 31.54 5.09
N PRO A 214 16.70 32.85 5.23
CA PRO A 214 17.62 33.85 5.74
C PRO A 214 18.13 33.55 7.17
N LEU A 215 17.32 32.92 8.00
CA LEU A 215 17.71 32.52 9.35
C LEU A 215 18.59 31.26 9.34
N ILE A 216 18.29 30.29 8.45
CA ILE A 216 19.05 29.05 8.28
C ILE A 216 20.49 29.35 7.83
N PHE A 217 20.66 30.31 6.92
CA PHE A 217 21.97 30.71 6.38
C PHE A 217 22.56 31.95 7.05
N ASN A 218 22.04 32.31 8.23
CA ASN A 218 22.57 33.46 8.98
C ASN A 218 24.08 33.31 9.25
N GLY A 219 24.82 34.41 9.14
CA GLY A 219 26.28 34.43 9.25
C GLY A 219 27.02 34.01 7.98
N ARG A 220 26.31 33.76 6.88
CA ARG A 220 26.88 33.56 5.52
C ARG A 220 26.60 34.75 4.62
N PRO A 221 27.40 34.97 3.58
CA PRO A 221 27.28 36.16 2.71
C PRO A 221 26.16 36.06 1.67
N TYR A 222 25.12 35.25 1.91
CA TYR A 222 24.01 35.08 0.98
C TYR A 222 22.85 36.00 1.34
N ASP A 223 22.29 36.67 0.34
CA ASP A 223 21.17 37.60 0.46
C ASP A 223 20.00 37.28 -0.49
N HIS A 224 20.20 36.33 -1.41
CA HIS A 224 19.15 35.85 -2.31
C HIS A 224 19.02 34.32 -2.24
N PHE A 225 17.77 33.87 -2.09
CA PHE A 225 17.44 32.48 -1.88
C PHE A 225 16.30 32.03 -2.79
N GLU A 226 16.52 30.97 -3.55
CA GLU A 226 15.46 30.27 -4.28
C GLU A 226 15.42 28.80 -3.80
N ALA A 227 14.23 28.28 -3.49
CA ALA A 227 14.12 26.90 -3.00
C ALA A 227 12.97 26.14 -3.67
N TYR A 228 13.28 24.94 -4.10
CA TYR A 228 12.38 24.05 -4.85
C TYR A 228 12.31 22.69 -4.17
N THR A 229 11.09 22.18 -3.98
CA THR A 229 10.91 20.84 -3.43
C THR A 229 11.27 19.76 -4.43
N PHE A 230 11.88 18.71 -3.94
CA PHE A 230 12.03 17.48 -4.69
C PHE A 230 11.91 16.25 -3.78
N LYS A 231 11.62 15.13 -4.40
CA LYS A 231 11.63 13.82 -3.79
C LYS A 231 12.17 12.81 -4.79
N PHE A 232 12.95 11.87 -4.33
CA PHE A 232 13.33 10.71 -5.11
C PHE A 232 12.77 9.42 -4.46
N THR A 233 12.71 8.36 -5.26
CA THR A 233 12.21 7.04 -4.83
C THR A 233 13.22 6.01 -5.27
N LYS A 234 13.64 5.15 -4.33
CA LYS A 234 14.58 4.06 -4.57
C LYS A 234 13.86 2.77 -4.93
N ASP A 235 14.57 1.89 -5.62
CA ASP A 235 14.15 0.50 -5.75
C ASP A 235 14.03 -0.13 -4.36
N ALA A 236 12.89 -0.74 -4.09
CA ALA A 236 12.61 -1.39 -2.80
C ALA A 236 12.70 -2.91 -2.87
N GLU A 237 13.15 -3.49 -3.97
CA GLU A 237 13.29 -4.94 -4.05
C GLU A 237 14.48 -5.41 -3.21
N MET A 238 14.28 -6.50 -2.51
CA MET A 238 15.31 -7.12 -1.69
C MET A 238 15.92 -8.28 -2.45
N GLU A 239 17.23 -8.23 -2.68
CA GLU A 239 18.00 -9.43 -2.99
C GLU A 239 18.16 -10.24 -1.70
N LEU A 240 17.65 -11.46 -1.71
CA LEU A 240 17.87 -12.39 -0.61
C LEU A 240 19.23 -13.08 -0.82
N ASP A 241 20.09 -12.96 0.19
CA ASP A 241 21.37 -13.63 0.22
C ASP A 241 21.20 -15.15 -0.01
N SER A 242 21.93 -15.70 -0.99
CA SER A 242 21.92 -17.12 -1.33
C SER A 242 22.71 -17.99 -0.33
N ASP A 243 23.38 -17.40 0.65
CA ASP A 243 24.17 -18.14 1.64
C ASP A 243 23.28 -19.06 2.48
N LEU A 244 23.46 -20.38 2.29
CA LEU A 244 22.71 -21.43 2.98
C LEU A 244 22.94 -21.46 4.50
N ARG A 245 24.01 -20.81 5.00
CA ARG A 245 24.37 -20.78 6.43
C ARG A 245 23.53 -19.79 7.23
N ASN A 246 22.91 -18.81 6.56
CA ASN A 246 22.09 -17.79 7.21
C ASN A 246 20.65 -18.25 7.35
N SER A 247 20.04 -18.03 8.52
CA SER A 247 18.60 -18.26 8.70
C SER A 247 17.78 -17.30 7.82
N ILE A 248 16.56 -17.70 7.45
CA ILE A 248 15.62 -16.84 6.68
C ILE A 248 15.45 -15.48 7.34
N MET A 249 15.34 -15.42 8.66
CA MET A 249 15.24 -14.16 9.40
C MET A 249 16.48 -13.26 9.24
N GLN A 250 17.67 -13.85 9.28
CA GLN A 250 18.93 -13.11 9.07
C GLN A 250 19.03 -12.58 7.64
N LYS A 251 18.69 -13.40 6.65
CA LYS A 251 18.66 -13.01 5.23
C LYS A 251 17.72 -11.83 4.99
N ILE A 252 16.51 -11.87 5.53
CA ILE A 252 15.53 -10.80 5.38
C ILE A 252 15.97 -9.56 6.16
N SER A 253 16.52 -9.72 7.38
CA SER A 253 17.04 -8.58 8.15
C SER A 253 18.17 -7.86 7.42
N LYS A 254 19.07 -8.61 6.77
CA LYS A 254 20.14 -8.06 5.93
C LYS A 254 19.57 -7.38 4.67
N GLY A 255 18.60 -8.00 3.99
CA GLY A 255 17.90 -7.42 2.85
C GLY A 255 17.13 -6.15 3.17
N VAL A 256 16.47 -6.07 4.34
CA VAL A 256 15.81 -4.83 4.81
C VAL A 256 16.82 -3.69 5.03
N LYS A 257 18.02 -4.01 5.53
CA LYS A 257 19.10 -3.02 5.67
C LYS A 257 19.65 -2.58 4.30
N SER A 258 19.87 -3.52 3.38
CA SER A 258 20.39 -3.22 2.03
C SER A 258 19.42 -2.41 1.17
N ARG A 259 18.09 -2.55 1.38
CA ARG A 259 17.07 -1.73 0.70
C ARG A 259 17.25 -0.22 0.90
N LYS A 260 17.82 0.21 2.01
CA LYS A 260 18.15 1.63 2.23
C LYS A 260 19.19 2.16 1.25
N ASN A 261 20.00 1.28 0.69
CA ASN A 261 21.06 1.58 -0.29
C ASN A 261 20.62 1.31 -1.74
N GLY A 262 19.32 1.07 -1.99
CA GLY A 262 18.77 0.89 -3.33
C GLY A 262 19.02 2.12 -4.22
N GLU A 263 19.14 1.90 -5.52
CA GLU A 263 19.36 2.97 -6.49
C GLU A 263 18.10 3.83 -6.66
N PRO A 264 18.24 5.16 -6.80
CA PRO A 264 17.13 6.03 -7.17
C PRO A 264 16.60 5.68 -8.57
N ILE A 265 15.30 5.49 -8.69
CA ILE A 265 14.60 5.15 -9.95
C ILE A 265 13.58 6.19 -10.38
N ARG A 266 13.28 7.14 -9.52
CA ARG A 266 12.34 8.21 -9.79
C ARG A 266 12.76 9.48 -9.06
N LEU A 267 12.75 10.61 -9.79
CA LEU A 267 12.90 11.96 -9.27
C LEU A 267 11.64 12.78 -9.62
N VAL A 268 10.99 13.34 -8.61
CA VAL A 268 9.88 14.29 -8.78
C VAL A 268 10.32 15.62 -8.17
N TYR A 269 10.13 16.71 -8.91
CA TYR A 269 10.59 18.03 -8.49
C TYR A 269 9.59 19.12 -8.89
N ASP A 270 9.68 20.27 -8.24
CA ASP A 270 8.92 21.46 -8.60
C ASP A 270 9.25 21.87 -10.05
N SER A 271 8.25 21.89 -10.93
CA SER A 271 8.43 22.18 -12.36
C SER A 271 9.02 23.57 -12.64
N ARG A 272 8.98 24.48 -11.66
CA ARG A 272 9.58 25.81 -11.73
C ARG A 272 11.08 25.79 -11.44
N MET A 273 11.63 24.65 -11.01
CA MET A 273 13.06 24.51 -10.74
C MET A 273 13.88 24.78 -12.00
N PRO A 274 14.90 25.67 -11.95
CA PRO A 274 15.77 25.92 -13.09
C PRO A 274 16.48 24.69 -13.62
N ALA A 275 16.61 24.57 -14.95
CA ALA A 275 17.21 23.40 -15.61
C ALA A 275 18.65 23.08 -15.14
N VAL A 276 19.39 24.07 -14.67
CA VAL A 276 20.73 23.85 -14.09
C VAL A 276 20.64 23.06 -12.80
N MET A 277 19.67 23.38 -11.93
CA MET A 277 19.44 22.66 -10.68
C MET A 277 18.91 21.25 -10.95
N GLN A 278 17.99 21.08 -11.91
CA GLN A 278 17.48 19.77 -12.32
C GLN A 278 18.62 18.84 -12.75
N ARG A 279 19.48 19.31 -13.67
CA ARG A 279 20.66 18.55 -14.13
C ARG A 279 21.64 18.24 -13.01
N HIS A 280 21.78 19.15 -12.05
CA HIS A 280 22.65 18.95 -10.90
C HIS A 280 22.10 17.83 -10.00
N LEU A 281 20.81 17.87 -9.65
CA LEU A 281 20.15 16.81 -8.87
C LEU A 281 20.18 15.46 -9.57
N SER A 282 19.89 15.42 -10.88
CA SER A 282 19.91 14.18 -11.67
C SER A 282 21.30 13.50 -11.61
N ARG A 283 22.38 14.29 -11.72
CA ARG A 283 23.75 13.77 -11.58
C ARG A 283 24.07 13.28 -10.16
N MET A 284 23.66 14.01 -9.14
CA MET A 284 23.89 13.63 -7.74
C MET A 284 23.13 12.37 -7.33
N LEU A 285 21.98 12.11 -7.95
CA LEU A 285 21.16 10.92 -7.75
C LEU A 285 21.54 9.78 -8.70
N CYS A 286 22.53 9.97 -9.57
CA CYS A 286 22.99 8.98 -10.57
C CYS A 286 21.85 8.49 -11.49
N MET A 287 20.90 9.38 -11.83
CA MET A 287 19.76 9.05 -12.68
C MET A 287 20.17 8.73 -14.11
N ASP A 288 19.61 7.69 -14.68
CA ASP A 288 19.86 7.25 -16.05
C ASP A 288 18.66 7.53 -17.00
N ARG A 289 18.73 7.02 -18.25
CA ARG A 289 17.71 7.22 -19.29
C ARG A 289 16.38 6.50 -19.04
N TRP A 290 16.39 5.46 -18.20
CA TRP A 290 15.22 4.67 -17.88
C TRP A 290 14.58 5.11 -16.58
N ASP A 291 15.25 5.97 -15.82
CA ASP A 291 14.71 6.53 -14.61
C ASP A 291 13.67 7.60 -14.92
N THR A 292 12.64 7.61 -14.11
CA THR A 292 11.55 8.56 -14.30
C THR A 292 11.87 9.90 -13.66
N GLN A 293 11.96 10.96 -14.45
CA GLN A 293 12.11 12.34 -13.98
C GLN A 293 10.86 13.15 -14.34
N VAL A 294 10.16 13.71 -13.35
CA VAL A 294 8.87 14.39 -13.53
C VAL A 294 8.88 15.75 -12.83
N GLY A 295 8.68 16.81 -13.61
CA GLY A 295 8.27 18.11 -13.06
C GLY A 295 6.80 18.05 -12.65
N ALA A 296 6.50 18.40 -11.41
CA ALA A 296 5.16 18.43 -10.85
C ALA A 296 4.87 19.80 -10.18
N GLY A 297 3.85 19.88 -9.35
CA GLY A 297 3.52 21.09 -8.61
C GLY A 297 4.58 21.49 -7.58
N ARG A 298 4.26 22.53 -6.82
CA ARG A 298 5.15 23.11 -5.81
C ARG A 298 5.52 22.12 -4.70
N TYR A 299 4.60 21.23 -4.32
CA TYR A 299 4.75 20.31 -3.21
C TYR A 299 4.87 18.88 -3.70
N GLN A 300 5.84 18.15 -3.18
CA GLN A 300 6.05 16.74 -3.52
C GLN A 300 5.56 15.82 -2.40
N ASN A 301 5.33 14.53 -2.73
CA ASN A 301 4.93 13.50 -1.78
C ASN A 301 3.68 13.87 -0.96
N LEU A 302 2.59 14.19 -1.64
CA LEU A 302 1.35 14.64 -1.02
C LEU A 302 0.54 13.53 -0.30
N LYS A 303 1.17 12.36 0.00
CA LYS A 303 0.58 11.34 0.88
C LYS A 303 0.16 11.90 2.25
N ASP A 304 0.83 12.96 2.70
CA ASP A 304 0.55 13.61 3.98
C ASP A 304 -0.83 14.29 4.02
N LEU A 305 -1.48 14.50 2.86
CA LEU A 305 -2.88 14.93 2.80
C LEU A 305 -3.84 13.94 3.48
N MET A 306 -3.48 12.65 3.60
CA MET A 306 -4.23 11.69 4.41
C MET A 306 -4.23 12.02 5.92
N LYS A 307 -3.31 12.87 6.35
CA LYS A 307 -3.15 13.35 7.73
C LYS A 307 -3.42 14.85 7.83
N PHE A 308 -4.19 15.39 6.89
CA PHE A 308 -4.59 16.80 6.95
C PHE A 308 -5.28 17.08 8.29
N PRO A 309 -4.99 18.22 8.95
CA PRO A 309 -5.57 18.54 10.24
C PRO A 309 -7.10 18.49 10.21
N ASP A 310 -7.69 18.00 11.28
CA ASP A 310 -9.13 17.81 11.42
C ASP A 310 -9.95 19.10 11.30
N CYS A 311 -9.39 20.23 11.63
CA CYS A 311 -10.03 21.55 11.57
C CYS A 311 -11.35 21.67 12.35
N LYS A 312 -11.79 20.63 13.07
CA LYS A 312 -13.09 20.55 13.77
C LYS A 312 -14.28 20.87 12.85
N ARG A 313 -14.19 20.45 11.57
CA ARG A 313 -15.17 20.68 10.52
C ARG A 313 -15.79 19.34 10.08
N ASP A 314 -16.67 18.79 10.94
CA ASP A 314 -17.37 17.52 10.68
C ASP A 314 -18.32 17.61 9.49
N ASP A 315 -18.76 18.83 9.13
CA ASP A 315 -19.54 19.12 7.92
C ASP A 315 -18.77 18.87 6.61
N LEU A 316 -17.44 18.82 6.66
CA LEU A 316 -16.55 18.58 5.51
C LEU A 316 -16.04 17.15 5.43
N LYS A 317 -16.62 16.23 6.20
CA LYS A 317 -16.27 14.81 6.26
C LYS A 317 -17.51 13.93 6.10
N TYR A 318 -17.29 12.65 5.81
CA TYR A 318 -18.35 11.68 5.98
C TYR A 318 -18.70 11.51 7.47
N PRO A 319 -19.98 11.34 7.80
CA PRO A 319 -20.37 11.04 9.19
C PRO A 319 -19.71 9.72 9.62
N PRO A 320 -19.21 9.64 10.86
CA PRO A 320 -18.58 8.43 11.36
C PRO A 320 -19.60 7.28 11.39
N GLN A 321 -19.18 6.12 10.90
CA GLN A 321 -19.97 4.89 10.93
C GLN A 321 -19.25 3.87 11.83
N PRO A 322 -19.52 3.87 13.15
CA PRO A 322 -18.90 2.91 14.05
C PRO A 322 -19.34 1.48 13.68
N PRO A 323 -18.43 0.49 13.74
CA PRO A 323 -18.77 -0.87 13.42
C PRO A 323 -19.75 -1.46 14.45
N LEU A 324 -20.73 -2.22 13.95
CA LEU A 324 -21.75 -2.87 14.76
C LEU A 324 -21.20 -4.10 15.47
N PHE A 325 -21.65 -4.33 16.69
CA PHE A 325 -21.48 -5.62 17.36
C PHE A 325 -22.61 -6.55 16.92
N LYS A 326 -22.24 -7.66 16.29
CA LYS A 326 -23.22 -8.67 15.90
C LYS A 326 -23.71 -9.42 17.13
N THR A 327 -25.01 -9.58 17.28
CA THR A 327 -25.67 -10.20 18.45
C THR A 327 -25.15 -11.60 18.77
N ASP A 328 -24.87 -12.44 17.74
CA ASP A 328 -24.28 -13.76 17.92
C ASP A 328 -22.94 -13.74 18.70
N PHE A 329 -22.24 -12.61 18.71
CA PHE A 329 -20.95 -12.44 19.37
C PHE A 329 -21.03 -11.58 20.64
N SER A 330 -22.19 -11.09 21.05
CA SER A 330 -22.34 -10.16 22.18
C SER A 330 -22.95 -10.79 23.43
N GLY A 331 -23.56 -11.98 23.32
CA GLY A 331 -24.17 -12.69 24.45
C GLY A 331 -23.17 -13.20 25.48
N ASP A 332 -23.68 -13.64 26.64
CA ASP A 332 -22.86 -14.25 27.71
C ASP A 332 -22.52 -15.73 27.45
N ASP A 333 -23.17 -16.32 26.47
CA ASP A 333 -22.95 -17.71 26.08
C ASP A 333 -21.58 -17.92 25.41
N SER A 334 -21.10 -19.16 25.46
CA SER A 334 -19.88 -19.57 24.78
C SER A 334 -20.01 -19.43 23.27
N ILE A 335 -19.17 -18.52 22.68
CA ILE A 335 -19.13 -18.34 21.24
C ILE A 335 -18.60 -19.57 20.51
N LEU A 336 -17.67 -20.31 21.12
CA LEU A 336 -17.18 -21.57 20.56
C LEU A 336 -18.27 -22.63 20.47
N ASN A 337 -19.16 -22.71 21.47
CA ASN A 337 -20.31 -23.61 21.41
C ASN A 337 -21.31 -23.19 20.34
N THR A 338 -21.57 -21.88 20.19
CA THR A 338 -22.42 -21.36 19.12
C THR A 338 -21.88 -21.72 17.74
N ILE A 339 -20.56 -21.59 17.53
CA ILE A 339 -19.92 -21.97 16.26
C ILE A 339 -20.04 -23.50 16.00
N ARG A 340 -20.04 -24.32 17.04
CA ARG A 340 -20.23 -25.77 16.89
C ARG A 340 -21.64 -26.16 16.45
N THR A 341 -22.63 -25.33 16.73
CA THR A 341 -24.04 -25.58 16.35
C THR A 341 -24.40 -24.99 14.99
N ARG A 342 -23.77 -23.87 14.58
CA ARG A 342 -24.05 -23.19 13.31
C ARG A 342 -22.86 -22.38 12.83
N ASP A 343 -22.77 -22.17 11.51
CA ASP A 343 -21.80 -21.26 10.90
C ASP A 343 -22.09 -19.81 11.31
N LEU A 344 -21.04 -19.04 11.61
CA LEU A 344 -21.12 -17.60 11.90
C LEU A 344 -20.31 -16.79 10.89
N PHE A 345 -20.79 -15.59 10.59
CA PHE A 345 -20.14 -14.66 9.67
C PHE A 345 -19.88 -13.30 10.30
N LEU A 346 -18.71 -12.74 10.02
CA LEU A 346 -18.41 -11.33 10.21
C LEU A 346 -18.16 -10.67 8.86
N HIS A 347 -18.65 -9.45 8.69
CA HIS A 347 -18.49 -8.66 7.49
C HIS A 347 -17.86 -7.31 7.85
N TYR A 348 -16.59 -7.13 7.55
CA TYR A 348 -15.86 -5.90 7.78
C TYR A 348 -16.07 -4.91 6.63
N PRO A 349 -15.97 -3.58 6.88
CA PRO A 349 -15.74 -2.89 8.15
C PRO A 349 -17.01 -2.72 9.01
N TYR A 350 -18.15 -3.26 8.58
CA TYR A 350 -19.46 -3.01 9.19
C TYR A 350 -19.65 -3.73 10.53
N HIS A 351 -19.01 -4.91 10.71
CA HIS A 351 -18.95 -5.59 12.00
C HIS A 351 -17.62 -5.32 12.71
N SER A 352 -17.67 -5.22 14.03
CA SER A 352 -16.50 -4.98 14.86
C SER A 352 -15.51 -6.15 14.82
N PHE A 353 -14.22 -5.85 14.65
CA PHE A 353 -13.14 -6.83 14.76
C PHE A 353 -13.01 -7.40 16.18
N SER A 354 -13.56 -6.72 17.19
CA SER A 354 -13.63 -7.24 18.56
C SER A 354 -14.39 -8.55 18.66
N SER A 355 -15.35 -8.80 17.76
CA SER A 355 -16.05 -10.09 17.66
C SER A 355 -15.10 -11.24 17.31
N PHE A 356 -14.15 -11.03 16.40
CA PHE A 356 -13.09 -12.00 16.11
C PHE A 356 -12.17 -12.22 17.32
N LEU A 357 -11.76 -11.11 17.97
CA LEU A 357 -10.90 -11.20 19.16
C LEU A 357 -11.59 -11.95 20.30
N ARG A 358 -12.93 -11.86 20.43
CA ARG A 358 -13.70 -12.63 21.40
C ARG A 358 -13.55 -14.15 21.17
N VAL A 359 -13.69 -14.61 19.93
CA VAL A 359 -13.48 -16.04 19.59
C VAL A 359 -12.07 -16.49 19.98
N LEU A 360 -11.07 -15.71 19.64
CA LEU A 360 -9.68 -16.05 19.93
C LEU A 360 -9.40 -16.02 21.45
N ARG A 361 -9.97 -15.04 22.16
CA ARG A 361 -9.87 -14.94 23.62
C ARG A 361 -10.54 -16.13 24.32
N GLU A 362 -11.74 -16.52 23.90
CA GLU A 362 -12.41 -17.67 24.47
C GLU A 362 -11.61 -18.95 24.22
N ALA A 363 -11.07 -19.16 23.02
CA ALA A 363 -10.18 -20.27 22.72
C ALA A 363 -8.92 -20.28 23.60
N THR A 364 -8.46 -19.11 24.04
CA THR A 364 -7.30 -18.97 24.94
C THR A 364 -7.57 -19.47 26.35
N ILE A 365 -8.78 -19.25 26.85
CA ILE A 365 -9.16 -19.59 28.24
C ILE A 365 -9.94 -20.91 28.40
N ASP A 366 -10.59 -21.39 27.34
CA ASP A 366 -11.37 -22.66 27.39
C ASP A 366 -10.44 -23.87 27.68
N PRO A 367 -10.64 -24.61 28.79
CA PRO A 367 -9.80 -25.75 29.14
C PRO A 367 -9.94 -26.94 28.15
N ASN A 368 -11.00 -26.95 27.34
CA ASN A 368 -11.23 -28.00 26.33
C ASN A 368 -10.41 -27.74 25.06
N VAL A 369 -9.98 -26.49 24.79
CA VAL A 369 -9.11 -26.16 23.67
C VAL A 369 -7.68 -26.60 23.98
N LYS A 370 -7.09 -27.39 23.06
CA LYS A 370 -5.73 -27.92 23.17
C LYS A 370 -4.71 -27.16 22.29
N ALA A 371 -5.13 -26.77 21.10
CA ALA A 371 -4.23 -26.16 20.15
C ALA A 371 -4.91 -25.07 19.33
N ILE A 372 -4.12 -24.06 18.93
CA ILE A 372 -4.51 -22.97 18.02
C ILE A 372 -3.45 -22.88 16.93
N LYS A 373 -3.86 -22.97 15.65
CA LYS A 373 -3.00 -22.67 14.50
C LYS A 373 -3.56 -21.45 13.77
N MET A 374 -2.69 -20.52 13.33
CA MET A 374 -3.12 -19.30 12.67
C MET A 374 -2.12 -18.85 11.60
N THR A 375 -2.61 -18.33 10.49
CA THR A 375 -1.78 -17.65 9.47
C THR A 375 -1.80 -16.15 9.70
N LEU A 376 -0.64 -15.48 9.62
CA LEU A 376 -0.49 -14.04 9.71
C LEU A 376 0.30 -13.51 8.51
N TYR A 377 -0.20 -12.47 7.87
CA TYR A 377 0.45 -11.83 6.73
C TYR A 377 0.98 -10.44 7.10
N ARG A 378 0.11 -9.57 7.59
CA ARG A 378 0.42 -8.25 8.14
C ARG A 378 -0.09 -8.18 9.55
N VAL A 379 0.72 -7.61 10.44
CA VAL A 379 0.42 -7.54 11.86
C VAL A 379 0.49 -6.09 12.32
N ALA A 380 -0.48 -5.65 13.09
CA ALA A 380 -0.49 -4.31 13.68
C ALA A 380 0.70 -4.12 14.64
N LYS A 381 1.23 -2.88 14.73
CA LYS A 381 2.34 -2.55 15.63
C LYS A 381 2.05 -2.95 17.09
N ASN A 382 0.79 -2.81 17.53
CA ASN A 382 0.31 -3.19 18.87
C ASN A 382 -0.83 -4.22 18.71
N SER A 383 -0.55 -5.38 18.08
CA SER A 383 -1.57 -6.37 17.73
C SER A 383 -2.14 -7.09 18.96
N LYS A 384 -3.45 -6.92 19.18
CA LYS A 384 -4.21 -7.68 20.17
C LYS A 384 -4.29 -9.16 19.82
N VAL A 385 -4.25 -9.49 18.52
CA VAL A 385 -4.22 -10.88 18.03
C VAL A 385 -2.98 -11.59 18.56
N ILE A 386 -1.78 -11.02 18.37
CA ILE A 386 -0.55 -11.65 18.86
C ILE A 386 -0.51 -11.71 20.38
N GLN A 387 -0.94 -10.67 21.08
CA GLN A 387 -1.03 -10.67 22.54
C GLN A 387 -1.92 -11.81 23.05
N THR A 388 -3.06 -12.05 22.37
CA THR A 388 -3.97 -13.15 22.71
C THR A 388 -3.34 -14.52 22.44
N LEU A 389 -2.59 -14.68 21.34
CA LEU A 389 -1.88 -15.94 21.03
C LEU A 389 -0.75 -16.23 22.04
N ILE A 390 -0.02 -15.19 22.46
CA ILE A 390 1.01 -15.30 23.52
C ILE A 390 0.33 -15.73 24.85
N ALA A 391 -0.80 -15.13 25.20
CA ALA A 391 -1.57 -15.55 26.37
C ALA A 391 -2.05 -17.01 26.25
N ALA A 392 -2.47 -17.46 25.07
CA ALA A 392 -2.85 -18.84 24.82
C ALA A 392 -1.68 -19.82 25.08
N ALA A 393 -0.49 -19.50 24.58
CA ALA A 393 0.70 -20.32 24.80
C ALA A 393 1.05 -20.39 26.31
N ARG A 394 0.99 -19.26 27.02
CA ARG A 394 1.22 -19.19 28.47
C ARG A 394 0.16 -19.95 29.27
N ASN A 395 -1.09 -20.05 28.76
CA ASN A 395 -2.14 -20.89 29.32
C ASN A 395 -1.99 -22.37 28.95
N GLY A 396 -0.84 -22.81 28.43
CA GLY A 396 -0.54 -24.20 28.11
C GLY A 396 -1.13 -24.71 26.80
N LYS A 397 -1.67 -23.82 25.92
CA LYS A 397 -2.16 -24.23 24.60
C LYS A 397 -0.98 -24.44 23.65
N LYS A 398 -1.06 -25.45 22.77
CA LYS A 398 -0.10 -25.62 21.68
C LYS A 398 -0.43 -24.61 20.56
N VAL A 399 0.35 -23.53 20.48
CA VAL A 399 0.13 -22.48 19.49
C VAL A 399 1.13 -22.61 18.34
N THR A 400 0.63 -22.57 17.09
CA THR A 400 1.44 -22.54 15.87
C THR A 400 1.01 -21.34 15.03
N VAL A 401 1.95 -20.49 14.68
CA VAL A 401 1.72 -19.31 13.81
C VAL A 401 2.54 -19.45 12.54
N VAL A 402 1.86 -19.38 11.40
CA VAL A 402 2.50 -19.26 10.09
C VAL A 402 2.55 -17.78 9.72
N ILE A 403 3.75 -17.23 9.58
CA ILE A 403 3.94 -15.82 9.27
C ILE A 403 4.62 -15.63 7.92
N GLU A 404 4.11 -14.70 7.11
CA GLU A 404 4.74 -14.27 5.86
C GLU A 404 5.78 -13.18 6.15
N LEU A 405 7.06 -13.56 6.14
CA LEU A 405 8.14 -12.61 6.42
C LEU A 405 8.36 -11.61 5.28
N LEU A 406 8.04 -11.99 4.04
CA LEU A 406 8.17 -11.14 2.86
C LEU A 406 6.93 -10.27 2.60
N ALA A 407 6.15 -9.98 3.64
CA ALA A 407 5.09 -8.98 3.56
C ALA A 407 5.73 -7.60 3.40
N ARG A 408 5.72 -7.08 2.17
CA ARG A 408 6.41 -5.84 1.79
C ARG A 408 6.09 -4.68 2.74
N PHE A 409 7.14 -4.01 3.22
CA PHE A 409 7.15 -2.89 4.17
C PHE A 409 6.76 -3.24 5.62
N ASP A 410 6.39 -4.49 5.90
CA ASP A 410 6.09 -4.96 7.26
C ASP A 410 7.15 -5.94 7.80
N GLU A 411 8.23 -6.18 7.07
CA GLU A 411 9.24 -7.19 7.37
C GLU A 411 9.87 -7.00 8.75
N ALA A 412 10.25 -5.76 9.08
CA ALA A 412 10.87 -5.46 10.38
C ALA A 412 9.90 -5.72 11.55
N SER A 413 8.62 -5.37 11.37
CA SER A 413 7.58 -5.64 12.35
C SER A 413 7.33 -7.14 12.51
N ASN A 414 7.25 -7.87 11.39
CA ASN A 414 7.03 -9.31 11.40
C ASN A 414 8.21 -10.07 12.02
N ILE A 415 9.45 -9.63 11.81
CA ILE A 415 10.64 -10.19 12.48
C ILE A 415 10.57 -9.97 14.01
N SER A 416 10.25 -8.74 14.45
CA SER A 416 10.15 -8.42 15.88
C SER A 416 9.08 -9.25 16.57
N TRP A 417 7.89 -9.37 15.98
CA TRP A 417 6.81 -10.18 16.51
C TRP A 417 7.13 -11.67 16.49
N SER A 418 7.82 -12.17 15.45
CA SER A 418 8.23 -13.57 15.39
C SER A 418 9.12 -13.95 16.57
N LYS A 419 10.07 -13.09 16.92
CA LYS A 419 10.95 -13.30 18.09
C LYS A 419 10.15 -13.35 19.39
N GLN A 420 9.26 -12.37 19.62
CA GLN A 420 8.43 -12.32 20.83
C GLN A 420 7.52 -13.57 20.96
N MET A 421 6.96 -14.06 19.85
CA MET A 421 6.15 -15.28 19.83
C MET A 421 6.98 -16.53 20.16
N GLN A 422 8.20 -16.65 19.59
CA GLN A 422 9.12 -17.74 19.90
C GLN A 422 9.54 -17.74 21.37
N ASP A 423 9.88 -16.57 21.93
CA ASP A 423 10.23 -16.41 23.33
C ASP A 423 9.07 -16.79 24.27
N ALA A 424 7.83 -16.70 23.81
CA ALA A 424 6.62 -17.16 24.52
C ALA A 424 6.29 -18.65 24.30
N GLY A 425 7.12 -19.42 23.61
CA GLY A 425 6.93 -20.84 23.35
C GLY A 425 6.00 -21.15 22.17
N ILE A 426 5.67 -20.19 21.32
CA ILE A 426 4.86 -20.39 20.11
C ILE A 426 5.75 -20.97 19.00
N LYS A 427 5.27 -22.02 18.33
CA LYS A 427 5.89 -22.53 17.10
C LYS A 427 5.63 -21.55 15.97
N VAL A 428 6.67 -20.83 15.52
CA VAL A 428 6.59 -19.92 14.37
C VAL A 428 7.12 -20.61 13.11
N VAL A 429 6.31 -20.62 12.03
CA VAL A 429 6.62 -21.22 10.73
C VAL A 429 6.69 -20.10 9.69
N PHE A 430 7.76 -20.04 8.90
CA PHE A 430 8.02 -18.97 7.94
C PHE A 430 7.61 -19.34 6.50
N GLY A 431 6.43 -19.93 6.35
CA GLY A 431 5.87 -20.27 5.05
C GLY A 431 6.52 -21.49 4.38
N VAL A 432 6.38 -21.56 3.07
CA VAL A 432 6.93 -22.60 2.19
C VAL A 432 7.87 -21.94 1.20
N GLU A 433 9.06 -22.48 1.01
CA GLU A 433 10.05 -21.92 0.07
C GLU A 433 9.46 -21.86 -1.35
N GLY A 434 9.66 -20.73 -2.03
CA GLY A 434 9.12 -20.47 -3.37
C GLY A 434 7.62 -20.17 -3.42
N LEU A 435 6.87 -20.26 -2.30
CA LEU A 435 5.44 -19.94 -2.21
C LEU A 435 5.19 -18.80 -1.23
N LYS A 436 4.20 -17.96 -1.54
CA LYS A 436 3.76 -16.88 -0.68
C LYS A 436 2.53 -17.31 0.13
N ILE A 437 2.61 -17.19 1.45
CA ILE A 437 1.47 -17.49 2.32
C ILE A 437 0.50 -16.31 2.33
N HIS A 438 -0.61 -16.47 1.62
CA HIS A 438 -1.66 -15.45 1.53
C HIS A 438 -3.02 -15.91 2.07
N ALA A 439 -3.15 -17.16 2.50
CA ALA A 439 -4.35 -17.68 3.17
C ALA A 439 -4.55 -17.01 4.53
N LYS A 440 -5.81 -16.76 4.91
CA LYS A 440 -6.20 -16.20 6.21
C LYS A 440 -7.05 -17.25 6.93
N LEU A 441 -6.37 -18.03 7.76
CA LEU A 441 -6.94 -19.20 8.40
C LEU A 441 -6.65 -19.20 9.90
N VAL A 442 -7.64 -19.67 10.68
CA VAL A 442 -7.45 -20.10 12.08
C VAL A 442 -8.01 -21.51 12.22
N TYR A 443 -7.29 -22.36 12.92
CA TYR A 443 -7.72 -23.68 13.31
C TYR A 443 -7.60 -23.83 14.83
N ILE A 444 -8.72 -24.13 15.47
CA ILE A 444 -8.82 -24.32 16.92
C ILE A 444 -9.18 -25.79 17.17
N SER A 445 -8.32 -26.52 17.85
CA SER A 445 -8.52 -27.94 18.15
C SER A 445 -8.83 -28.16 19.63
N GLY A 446 -9.85 -28.94 19.89
CA GLY A 446 -10.29 -29.20 21.27
C GLY A 446 -11.05 -30.52 21.46
N ARG A 447 -11.32 -30.85 22.74
CA ARG A 447 -12.03 -32.05 23.12
C ARG A 447 -13.49 -32.09 22.66
N GLN A 448 -14.12 -30.92 22.51
CA GLN A 448 -15.52 -30.76 22.11
C GLN A 448 -15.71 -30.60 20.59
N GLY A 449 -14.67 -30.90 19.81
CA GLY A 449 -14.65 -30.73 18.36
C GLY A 449 -13.84 -29.50 17.94
N ASP A 450 -13.36 -29.59 16.71
CA ASP A 450 -12.48 -28.56 16.12
C ASP A 450 -13.30 -27.48 15.41
N ILE A 451 -12.74 -26.27 15.35
CA ILE A 451 -13.34 -25.12 14.70
C ILE A 451 -12.33 -24.57 13.68
N ALA A 452 -12.81 -24.13 12.54
CA ALA A 452 -12.04 -23.40 11.54
C ALA A 452 -12.59 -21.99 11.34
N CYS A 453 -11.67 -21.06 11.04
CA CYS A 453 -12.00 -19.73 10.56
C CYS A 453 -11.32 -19.51 9.22
N VAL A 454 -12.09 -19.03 8.23
CA VAL A 454 -11.60 -18.69 6.89
C VAL A 454 -11.99 -17.26 6.59
N SER A 455 -11.02 -16.43 6.23
CA SER A 455 -11.25 -15.01 5.96
C SER A 455 -10.70 -14.57 4.59
N THR A 456 -11.35 -13.59 3.96
CA THR A 456 -10.82 -12.91 2.79
C THR A 456 -9.81 -11.84 3.15
N GLY A 457 -9.93 -11.24 4.36
CA GLY A 457 -9.10 -10.18 4.90
C GLY A 457 -8.05 -10.64 5.90
N ASN A 458 -6.97 -9.86 6.02
CA ASN A 458 -5.94 -10.12 7.03
C ASN A 458 -6.50 -9.95 8.45
N PHE A 459 -6.03 -10.77 9.39
CA PHE A 459 -6.35 -10.64 10.81
C PHE A 459 -5.56 -9.49 11.44
N HIS A 460 -5.97 -8.28 11.06
CA HIS A 460 -5.30 -7.04 11.41
C HIS A 460 -6.35 -5.97 11.71
N GLU A 461 -6.30 -5.39 12.89
CA GLU A 461 -7.29 -4.45 13.42
C GLU A 461 -7.54 -3.27 12.46
N GLY A 462 -6.47 -2.64 11.96
CA GLY A 462 -6.58 -1.52 11.04
C GLY A 462 -7.09 -1.89 9.64
N ASN A 463 -6.87 -3.13 9.17
CA ASN A 463 -7.43 -3.59 7.90
C ASN A 463 -8.95 -3.80 8.01
N ALA A 464 -9.40 -4.33 9.12
CA ALA A 464 -10.82 -4.58 9.39
C ALA A 464 -11.66 -3.30 9.46
N THR A 465 -11.06 -2.11 9.62
CA THR A 465 -11.76 -0.82 9.59
C THR A 465 -11.79 -0.18 8.20
N ARG A 466 -11.05 -0.71 7.21
CA ARG A 466 -10.84 -0.05 5.91
C ARG A 466 -11.26 -0.88 4.71
N TYR A 467 -11.20 -2.21 4.82
CA TYR A 467 -11.46 -3.11 3.69
C TYR A 467 -12.75 -3.90 3.89
N THR A 468 -13.44 -4.13 2.78
CA THR A 468 -14.63 -4.98 2.76
C THR A 468 -14.19 -6.43 2.68
N ASP A 469 -14.31 -7.14 3.80
CA ASP A 469 -13.90 -8.54 3.94
C ASP A 469 -14.96 -9.36 4.66
N VAL A 470 -14.96 -10.68 4.42
CA VAL A 470 -15.85 -11.63 5.07
C VAL A 470 -15.02 -12.66 5.81
N THR A 471 -15.46 -13.00 7.02
CA THR A 471 -14.86 -14.05 7.86
C THR A 471 -15.92 -15.07 8.23
N LEU A 472 -15.68 -16.32 7.87
CA LEU A 472 -16.50 -17.47 8.22
C LEU A 472 -15.89 -18.20 9.43
N PHE A 473 -16.73 -18.52 10.42
CA PHE A 473 -16.42 -19.47 11.49
C PHE A 473 -17.30 -20.71 11.34
N THR A 474 -16.72 -21.89 11.39
CA THR A 474 -17.43 -23.15 11.14
C THR A 474 -16.85 -24.33 11.93
N ALA A 475 -17.72 -25.26 12.29
CA ALA A 475 -17.34 -26.55 12.82
C ALA A 475 -17.69 -27.71 11.85
N ARG A 476 -18.03 -27.41 10.60
CA ARG A 476 -18.28 -28.44 9.57
C ARG A 476 -17.06 -29.32 9.37
N LYS A 477 -17.17 -30.59 9.68
CA LYS A 477 -16.05 -31.56 9.73
C LYS A 477 -15.22 -31.58 8.45
N THR A 478 -15.84 -31.46 7.28
CA THR A 478 -15.14 -31.43 5.97
C THR A 478 -14.25 -30.19 5.82
N LEU A 479 -14.78 -28.99 6.06
CA LEU A 479 -14.04 -27.74 5.99
C LEU A 479 -12.93 -27.65 7.05
N VAL A 480 -13.25 -28.03 8.29
CA VAL A 480 -12.28 -28.03 9.40
C VAL A 480 -11.09 -28.95 9.09
N LYS A 481 -11.38 -30.15 8.55
CA LYS A 481 -10.34 -31.08 8.12
C LYS A 481 -9.47 -30.51 7.03
N GLU A 482 -10.06 -29.84 6.04
CA GLU A 482 -9.31 -29.26 4.93
C GLU A 482 -8.49 -28.02 5.35
N VAL A 483 -9.01 -27.19 6.27
CA VAL A 483 -8.22 -26.10 6.87
C VAL A 483 -7.00 -26.67 7.62
N ARG A 484 -7.17 -27.77 8.38
CA ARG A 484 -6.04 -28.46 9.00
C ARG A 484 -5.05 -28.96 7.95
N HIS A 485 -5.52 -29.55 6.85
CA HIS A 485 -4.66 -30.00 5.75
C HIS A 485 -3.85 -28.86 5.11
N VAL A 486 -4.37 -27.63 5.06
CA VAL A 486 -3.58 -26.48 4.60
C VAL A 486 -2.39 -26.22 5.54
N PHE A 487 -2.60 -26.28 6.86
CA PHE A 487 -1.49 -26.16 7.81
C PHE A 487 -0.51 -27.34 7.71
N ASP A 488 -1.00 -28.56 7.51
CA ASP A 488 -0.17 -29.74 7.32
C ASP A 488 0.69 -29.61 6.04
N PHE A 489 0.13 -29.10 4.94
CA PHE A 489 0.85 -28.78 3.71
C PHE A 489 1.93 -27.71 3.94
N ILE A 490 1.64 -26.65 4.68
CA ILE A 490 2.62 -25.61 4.99
C ILE A 490 3.78 -26.16 5.82
N GLU A 491 3.49 -27.07 6.76
CA GLU A 491 4.52 -27.69 7.60
C GLU A 491 5.30 -28.79 6.86
N LYS A 492 4.66 -29.46 5.88
CA LYS A 492 5.22 -30.62 5.14
C LYS A 492 4.80 -30.57 3.66
N PRO A 493 5.37 -29.62 2.86
CA PRO A 493 4.90 -29.36 1.49
C PRO A 493 5.13 -30.53 0.51
N TYR A 494 5.95 -31.50 0.88
CA TYR A 494 6.21 -32.72 0.10
C TYR A 494 5.10 -33.78 0.21
N LEU A 495 4.19 -33.65 1.17
CA LEU A 495 3.06 -34.58 1.31
C LEU A 495 1.92 -34.21 0.36
N PRO A 496 1.38 -35.18 -0.42
CA PRO A 496 0.25 -34.92 -1.29
C PRO A 496 -1.01 -34.68 -0.46
N VAL A 497 -1.64 -33.53 -0.67
CA VAL A 497 -2.91 -33.18 -0.01
C VAL A 497 -3.98 -32.94 -1.08
N LYS A 498 -5.18 -33.49 -0.86
CA LYS A 498 -6.35 -33.29 -1.72
C LYS A 498 -7.39 -32.45 -0.99
N PHE A 499 -8.01 -31.52 -1.72
CA PHE A 499 -9.06 -30.65 -1.24
C PHE A 499 -10.34 -30.91 -2.03
N LYS A 500 -11.49 -31.01 -1.36
CA LYS A 500 -12.81 -31.18 -1.99
C LYS A 500 -13.64 -29.90 -1.93
N GLU A 501 -13.71 -29.29 -0.75
CA GLU A 501 -14.48 -28.08 -0.45
C GLU A 501 -13.67 -26.80 -0.75
N LEU A 502 -12.41 -26.79 -0.36
CA LEU A 502 -11.55 -25.63 -0.58
C LEU A 502 -10.91 -25.63 -1.97
N LEU A 503 -10.77 -24.44 -2.54
CA LEU A 503 -9.95 -24.18 -3.72
C LEU A 503 -8.62 -23.61 -3.26
N VAL A 504 -7.56 -24.42 -3.30
CA VAL A 504 -6.24 -24.07 -2.76
C VAL A 504 -5.24 -23.82 -3.87
N SER A 505 -4.60 -22.63 -3.87
CA SER A 505 -3.50 -22.30 -4.76
C SER A 505 -2.16 -22.63 -4.08
N PRO A 506 -1.18 -23.23 -4.82
CA PRO A 506 -1.19 -23.52 -6.27
C PRO A 506 -1.78 -24.91 -6.62
N ASN A 507 -2.31 -25.67 -5.66
CA ASN A 507 -2.68 -27.08 -5.82
C ASN A 507 -3.72 -27.29 -6.92
N ASP A 508 -4.94 -26.76 -6.76
CA ASP A 508 -6.06 -27.09 -7.62
C ASP A 508 -7.03 -25.92 -7.92
N MET A 509 -6.84 -24.74 -7.31
CA MET A 509 -7.73 -23.59 -7.50
C MET A 509 -7.95 -23.26 -8.98
N ARG A 510 -6.85 -23.13 -9.75
CA ARG A 510 -6.93 -22.75 -11.18
C ARG A 510 -7.68 -23.78 -12.00
N SER A 511 -7.36 -25.06 -11.85
CA SER A 511 -7.98 -26.15 -12.60
C SER A 511 -9.47 -26.31 -12.27
N LYS A 512 -9.86 -26.14 -10.99
CA LYS A 512 -11.25 -26.21 -10.57
C LYS A 512 -12.06 -25.00 -11.06
N LEU A 513 -11.49 -23.78 -11.01
CA LEU A 513 -12.15 -22.59 -11.57
C LEU A 513 -12.39 -22.73 -13.07
N LEU A 514 -11.41 -23.24 -13.84
CA LEU A 514 -11.58 -23.52 -15.27
C LEU A 514 -12.71 -24.52 -15.55
N LYS A 515 -12.85 -25.56 -14.70
CA LYS A 515 -13.94 -26.54 -14.80
C LYS A 515 -15.30 -25.90 -14.53
N LEU A 516 -15.43 -25.07 -13.48
CA LEU A 516 -16.67 -24.36 -13.16
C LEU A 516 -17.09 -23.43 -14.31
N ILE A 517 -16.14 -22.69 -14.91
CA ILE A 517 -16.43 -21.85 -16.09
C ILE A 517 -16.86 -22.70 -17.27
N GLU A 518 -16.21 -23.86 -17.50
CA GLU A 518 -16.59 -24.80 -18.58
C GLU A 518 -18.00 -25.39 -18.39
N GLU A 519 -18.43 -25.61 -17.15
CA GLU A 519 -19.80 -26.05 -16.86
C GLU A 519 -20.82 -24.99 -17.28
N GLU A 520 -20.55 -23.70 -17.02
CA GLU A 520 -21.40 -22.61 -17.46
C GLU A 520 -21.40 -22.46 -18.99
N VAL A 521 -20.26 -22.67 -19.66
CA VAL A 521 -20.20 -22.73 -21.13
C VAL A 521 -21.10 -23.83 -21.68
N LYS A 522 -21.04 -25.02 -21.07
CA LYS A 522 -21.93 -26.16 -21.48
C LYS A 522 -23.40 -25.86 -21.22
N ASN A 523 -23.74 -25.17 -20.12
CA ASN A 523 -25.10 -24.75 -19.83
C ASN A 523 -25.60 -23.76 -20.88
N ALA A 524 -24.85 -22.74 -21.24
CA ALA A 524 -25.19 -21.76 -22.26
C ALA A 524 -25.40 -22.41 -23.64
N ARG A 525 -24.47 -23.29 -24.06
CA ARG A 525 -24.60 -24.04 -25.31
C ARG A 525 -25.86 -24.94 -25.39
N LYS A 526 -26.36 -25.38 -24.22
CA LYS A 526 -27.62 -26.14 -24.10
C LYS A 526 -28.85 -25.25 -23.85
N GLN A 527 -28.70 -23.93 -24.02
CA GLN A 527 -29.75 -22.93 -23.77
C GLN A 527 -30.32 -22.97 -22.34
N LYS A 528 -29.54 -23.46 -21.38
CA LYS A 528 -29.85 -23.39 -19.96
C LYS A 528 -29.39 -22.05 -19.36
N PRO A 529 -29.99 -21.60 -18.24
CA PRO A 529 -29.47 -20.44 -17.52
C PRO A 529 -27.99 -20.63 -17.21
N ALA A 530 -27.14 -19.67 -17.60
CA ALA A 530 -25.70 -19.70 -17.41
C ALA A 530 -25.21 -18.33 -16.95
N ARG A 531 -24.60 -18.28 -15.77
CA ARG A 531 -24.14 -17.02 -15.19
C ARG A 531 -22.91 -17.20 -14.33
N ILE A 532 -21.98 -16.26 -14.43
CA ILE A 532 -20.81 -16.14 -13.55
C ILE A 532 -20.90 -14.78 -12.85
N LEU A 533 -20.90 -14.80 -11.51
CA LEU A 533 -20.82 -13.62 -10.65
C LEU A 533 -19.56 -13.73 -9.80
N GLY A 534 -18.66 -12.75 -9.90
CA GLY A 534 -17.40 -12.78 -9.20
C GLY A 534 -17.00 -11.44 -8.60
N LYS A 535 -16.49 -11.46 -7.36
CA LYS A 535 -15.81 -10.32 -6.74
C LYS A 535 -14.38 -10.73 -6.41
N VAL A 536 -13.40 -10.04 -7.00
CA VAL A 536 -11.99 -10.37 -6.86
C VAL A 536 -11.15 -9.11 -6.62
N ASN A 537 -9.98 -9.29 -6.01
CA ASN A 537 -9.02 -8.20 -5.84
C ASN A 537 -8.37 -7.82 -7.18
N HIS A 538 -7.89 -8.83 -7.91
CA HIS A 538 -7.26 -8.70 -9.22
C HIS A 538 -7.68 -9.84 -10.14
N ILE A 539 -7.68 -9.60 -11.44
CA ILE A 539 -7.84 -10.63 -12.48
C ILE A 539 -6.82 -10.40 -13.60
N THR A 540 -5.77 -11.23 -13.61
CA THR A 540 -4.60 -11.08 -14.51
C THR A 540 -4.12 -12.40 -15.09
N ASP A 541 -4.68 -13.56 -14.69
CA ASP A 541 -4.31 -14.87 -15.24
C ASP A 541 -4.82 -15.00 -16.69
N ARG A 542 -3.89 -15.11 -17.65
CA ARG A 542 -4.23 -15.17 -19.08
C ARG A 542 -5.13 -16.36 -19.44
N THR A 543 -4.94 -17.51 -18.78
CA THR A 543 -5.73 -18.71 -19.05
C THR A 543 -7.17 -18.57 -18.56
N LEU A 544 -7.36 -18.03 -17.35
CA LEU A 544 -8.71 -17.75 -16.83
C LEU A 544 -9.41 -16.67 -17.66
N ILE A 545 -8.71 -15.62 -18.09
CA ILE A 545 -9.25 -14.55 -18.94
C ILE A 545 -9.69 -15.13 -20.30
N ALA A 546 -8.85 -15.96 -20.92
CA ALA A 546 -9.21 -16.62 -22.17
C ALA A 546 -10.48 -17.47 -22.03
N LYS A 547 -10.60 -18.20 -20.92
CA LYS A 547 -11.77 -19.03 -20.63
C LYS A 547 -13.03 -18.20 -20.35
N LEU A 548 -12.90 -17.03 -19.73
CA LEU A 548 -14.01 -16.10 -19.55
C LEU A 548 -14.47 -15.50 -20.88
N TYR A 549 -13.56 -15.20 -21.80
CA TYR A 549 -13.94 -14.77 -23.16
C TYR A 549 -14.68 -15.87 -23.93
N GLU A 550 -14.22 -17.13 -23.82
CA GLU A 550 -14.95 -18.28 -24.40
C GLU A 550 -16.36 -18.38 -23.80
N ALA A 551 -16.50 -18.20 -22.50
CA ALA A 551 -17.79 -18.24 -21.83
C ALA A 551 -18.71 -17.09 -22.28
N SER A 552 -18.18 -15.88 -22.38
CA SER A 552 -18.93 -14.72 -22.90
C SER A 552 -19.39 -14.94 -24.33
N ALA A 553 -18.51 -15.42 -25.22
CA ALA A 553 -18.84 -15.74 -26.61
C ALA A 553 -19.89 -16.88 -26.73
N ALA A 554 -19.95 -17.79 -25.77
CA ALA A 554 -20.96 -18.85 -25.70
C ALA A 554 -22.32 -18.38 -25.15
N GLY A 555 -22.43 -17.11 -24.69
CA GLY A 555 -23.66 -16.54 -24.15
C GLY A 555 -23.82 -16.61 -22.64
N VAL A 556 -22.76 -16.95 -21.90
CA VAL A 556 -22.76 -16.87 -20.42
C VAL A 556 -22.82 -15.41 -19.97
N LYS A 557 -23.75 -15.07 -19.08
CA LYS A 557 -23.79 -13.75 -18.46
C LYS A 557 -22.70 -13.64 -17.38
N ILE A 558 -21.77 -12.70 -17.56
CA ILE A 558 -20.61 -12.55 -16.65
C ILE A 558 -20.63 -11.17 -16.00
N ASP A 559 -20.74 -11.14 -14.68
CA ASP A 559 -20.70 -9.93 -13.85
C ASP A 559 -19.48 -9.99 -12.91
N LEU A 560 -18.51 -9.10 -13.11
CA LEU A 560 -17.27 -9.08 -12.31
C LEU A 560 -17.10 -7.75 -11.59
N VAL A 561 -16.86 -7.81 -10.27
CA VAL A 561 -16.41 -6.67 -9.46
C VAL A 561 -14.93 -6.84 -9.19
N VAL A 562 -14.10 -6.03 -9.83
CA VAL A 562 -12.64 -6.10 -9.70
C VAL A 562 -12.14 -4.83 -9.00
N ARG A 563 -11.60 -4.96 -7.79
CA ARG A 563 -11.15 -3.81 -7.00
C ARG A 563 -9.90 -3.14 -7.61
N GLY A 564 -8.90 -3.91 -7.95
CA GLY A 564 -7.59 -3.46 -8.40
C GLY A 564 -7.36 -3.71 -9.90
N ASN A 565 -6.30 -4.47 -10.23
CA ASN A 565 -5.90 -4.74 -11.61
C ASN A 565 -6.91 -5.64 -12.32
N CYS A 566 -7.34 -5.21 -13.48
CA CYS A 566 -8.18 -5.97 -14.40
C CYS A 566 -7.52 -6.00 -15.77
N SER A 567 -7.06 -7.17 -16.18
CA SER A 567 -6.46 -7.37 -17.52
C SER A 567 -7.47 -7.79 -18.59
N ILE A 568 -8.75 -7.90 -18.23
CA ILE A 568 -9.84 -8.12 -19.16
C ILE A 568 -10.13 -6.83 -19.94
N VAL A 569 -10.30 -6.93 -21.23
CA VAL A 569 -10.78 -5.86 -22.12
C VAL A 569 -12.23 -6.16 -22.46
N THR A 570 -13.14 -5.25 -22.10
CA THR A 570 -14.58 -5.39 -22.34
C THR A 570 -15.02 -4.67 -23.61
N GLY A 571 -16.23 -4.98 -24.10
CA GLY A 571 -16.83 -4.32 -25.25
C GLY A 571 -16.23 -4.72 -26.62
N ILE A 572 -15.65 -5.91 -26.72
CA ILE A 572 -15.13 -6.43 -27.99
C ILE A 572 -16.20 -7.29 -28.66
N PRO A 573 -16.70 -6.88 -29.86
CA PRO A 573 -17.77 -7.63 -30.55
C PRO A 573 -17.42 -9.11 -30.73
N GLY A 574 -18.33 -10.01 -30.33
CA GLY A 574 -18.18 -11.46 -30.42
C GLY A 574 -17.21 -12.10 -29.42
N ILE A 575 -16.65 -11.32 -28.47
CA ILE A 575 -15.71 -11.81 -27.46
C ILE A 575 -16.15 -11.42 -26.05
N SER A 576 -16.54 -10.12 -25.85
CA SER A 576 -16.85 -9.65 -24.48
C SER A 576 -17.89 -8.53 -24.48
#